data_5789a1f1624e8cadb65767c0e20e8ecb
#
_entry.id   5789a1f1624e8cadb65767c0e20e8ecb
#
_cell.length_a   1.000
_cell.length_b   1.000
_cell.length_c   1.000
_cell.angle_alpha   90.00
_cell.angle_beta   90.00
_cell.angle_gamma   90.00
#
_symmetry.space_group_name_H-M   'P 1'
#
loop_
_entity.id
_entity.type
_entity.pdbx_description
1 polymer ?
#
loop_
_entity_poly.entity_id
_entity_poly.type
_entity_poly.pdbx_seq_one_letter_code
_entity_poly.pdbx_strand_id
1 'polypeptide(L)'
;MRTNKGVKVISPAKLTLSLRIIGRREDGYHFIESEMVTIDLTDTVFFKKGERKVTYEGEYPIKPSAEEDLILRALNFLDIDSEVTVSKSIPPKGGLGGGSGNAAAVLRYFGYKDLKKAVKLGADVPFNIKGGRSLVGGIGENVEPLAYKEKTFTLLTPDVGCSTIEVYKKWDQLGGPKGENGNDLEQAALQVLPELSQWRDKLEQHTGLKPKLAGSGSTWFVEGYFPGHGFITARTLPAFDEISPSEL
;
A
#
# COMPACT_ATOMS: atom_id res chain seq x y z
N MET A 1 36.93 -15.29 -4.00
CA MET A 1 36.19 -14.18 -3.32
C MET A 1 34.70 -14.40 -3.55
N ARG A 2 33.92 -14.79 -2.55
CA ARG A 2 32.46 -14.84 -2.65
C ARG A 2 31.97 -13.39 -2.72
N THR A 3 31.45 -12.98 -3.85
CA THR A 3 30.79 -11.68 -4.02
C THR A 3 29.65 -11.62 -3.01
N ASN A 4 29.71 -10.68 -2.10
CA ASN A 4 28.70 -10.43 -1.06
C ASN A 4 27.45 -9.78 -1.72
N LYS A 5 26.81 -10.53 -2.65
CA LYS A 5 25.56 -10.09 -3.29
C LYS A 5 24.48 -10.20 -2.23
N GLY A 6 23.93 -9.08 -1.85
CA GLY A 6 22.76 -9.03 -0.97
C GLY A 6 21.58 -9.82 -1.54
N VAL A 7 20.64 -10.21 -0.68
CA VAL A 7 19.40 -10.89 -1.10
C VAL A 7 18.42 -9.84 -1.59
N LYS A 8 17.83 -10.08 -2.77
CA LYS A 8 16.79 -9.24 -3.38
C LYS A 8 15.41 -9.78 -3.00
N VAL A 9 14.52 -8.92 -2.52
CA VAL A 9 13.11 -9.24 -2.23
C VAL A 9 12.23 -8.21 -2.92
N ILE A 10 11.19 -8.65 -3.61
CA ILE A 10 10.19 -7.75 -4.19
C ILE A 10 9.21 -7.24 -3.12
N SER A 11 8.79 -6.01 -3.26
CA SER A 11 7.84 -5.34 -2.39
C SER A 11 6.72 -4.71 -3.23
N PRO A 12 5.70 -5.50 -3.59
CA PRO A 12 4.60 -5.03 -4.42
C PRO A 12 3.72 -4.02 -3.71
N ALA A 13 3.09 -3.15 -4.48
CA ALA A 13 2.04 -2.26 -4.04
C ALA A 13 0.75 -3.02 -3.69
N LYS A 14 -0.05 -2.44 -2.80
CA LYS A 14 -1.45 -2.84 -2.62
C LYS A 14 -2.37 -1.87 -3.34
N LEU A 15 -3.52 -2.36 -3.77
CA LEU A 15 -4.63 -1.55 -4.26
C LEU A 15 -5.89 -1.86 -3.45
N THR A 16 -6.51 -0.82 -2.89
CA THR A 16 -7.76 -0.92 -2.12
C THR A 16 -8.93 -0.83 -3.08
N LEU A 17 -9.62 -1.93 -3.32
CA LEU A 17 -10.76 -2.01 -4.26
C LEU A 17 -12.07 -1.49 -3.66
N SER A 18 -12.22 -1.67 -2.34
CA SER A 18 -13.33 -1.13 -1.55
C SER A 18 -12.86 -0.80 -0.13
N LEU A 19 -13.51 0.17 0.52
CA LEU A 19 -13.27 0.50 1.91
C LEU A 19 -14.57 0.96 2.56
N ARG A 20 -15.03 0.20 3.55
CA ARG A 20 -16.17 0.54 4.40
C ARG A 20 -15.68 0.76 5.81
N ILE A 21 -16.18 1.81 6.45
CA ILE A 21 -15.95 2.06 7.87
C ILE A 21 -17.16 1.51 8.62
N ILE A 22 -16.90 0.52 9.48
CA ILE A 22 -17.94 -0.25 10.19
C ILE A 22 -18.01 0.07 11.68
N GLY A 23 -17.11 0.91 12.18
CA GLY A 23 -17.11 1.34 13.57
C GLY A 23 -15.87 2.14 13.92
N ARG A 24 -15.82 2.60 15.17
CA ARG A 24 -14.69 3.36 15.74
C ARG A 24 -14.29 2.76 17.09
N ARG A 25 -12.98 2.64 17.32
CA ARG A 25 -12.41 2.25 18.61
C ARG A 25 -12.36 3.46 19.57
N GLU A 26 -12.26 3.17 20.85
CA GLU A 26 -12.14 4.20 21.91
C GLU A 26 -10.85 5.03 21.76
N ASP A 27 -9.78 4.44 21.20
CA ASP A 27 -8.50 5.12 20.93
C ASP A 27 -8.51 5.97 19.63
N GLY A 28 -9.66 6.04 18.94
CA GLY A 28 -9.86 6.86 17.76
C GLY A 28 -9.59 6.15 16.42
N TYR A 29 -9.07 4.93 16.41
CA TYR A 29 -8.96 4.13 15.18
C TYR A 29 -10.32 3.69 14.67
N HIS A 30 -10.44 3.56 13.35
CA HIS A 30 -11.67 3.09 12.71
C HIS A 30 -11.58 1.60 12.37
N PHE A 31 -12.65 0.87 12.66
CA PHE A 31 -12.81 -0.49 12.14
C PHE A 31 -13.22 -0.42 10.69
N ILE A 32 -12.51 -1.17 9.86
CA ILE A 32 -12.75 -1.20 8.42
C ILE A 32 -13.18 -2.60 7.95
N GLU A 33 -13.85 -2.63 6.81
CA GLU A 33 -14.02 -3.78 5.95
C GLU A 33 -13.58 -3.36 4.55
N SER A 34 -12.52 -3.99 4.03
CA SER A 34 -11.84 -3.52 2.82
C SER A 34 -11.38 -4.71 1.98
N GLU A 35 -11.74 -4.72 0.70
CA GLU A 35 -11.13 -5.64 -0.26
C GLU A 35 -9.84 -5.01 -0.79
N MET A 36 -8.74 -5.73 -0.62
CA MET A 36 -7.43 -5.31 -1.11
C MET A 36 -6.82 -6.37 -2.04
N VAL A 37 -6.03 -5.91 -3.00
CA VAL A 37 -5.24 -6.77 -3.90
C VAL A 37 -3.80 -6.30 -3.97
N THR A 38 -2.87 -7.26 -4.15
CA THR A 38 -1.49 -6.99 -4.51
C THR A 38 -1.40 -6.79 -6.02
N ILE A 39 -0.63 -5.80 -6.47
CA ILE A 39 -0.41 -5.49 -7.88
C ILE A 39 1.08 -5.51 -8.25
N ASP A 40 1.40 -5.72 -9.53
CA ASP A 40 2.76 -5.89 -10.06
C ASP A 40 3.58 -4.58 -10.18
N LEU A 41 3.09 -3.46 -9.65
CA LEU A 41 3.87 -2.26 -9.39
C LEU A 41 4.72 -2.49 -8.12
N THR A 42 6.06 -2.54 -8.24
CA THR A 42 6.89 -3.06 -7.16
C THR A 42 8.11 -2.20 -6.84
N ASP A 43 8.38 -1.99 -5.55
CA ASP A 43 9.71 -1.63 -5.07
C ASP A 43 10.60 -2.88 -4.98
N THR A 44 11.90 -2.67 -4.92
CA THR A 44 12.87 -3.74 -4.65
C THR A 44 13.63 -3.46 -3.36
N VAL A 45 13.69 -4.44 -2.47
CA VAL A 45 14.40 -4.37 -1.20
C VAL A 45 15.61 -5.29 -1.23
N PHE A 46 16.80 -4.75 -1.02
CA PHE A 46 18.06 -5.49 -0.96
C PHE A 46 18.54 -5.58 0.48
N PHE A 47 18.85 -6.79 0.92
CA PHE A 47 19.35 -7.08 2.26
C PHE A 47 20.82 -7.48 2.20
N LYS A 48 21.63 -6.87 3.06
CA LYS A 48 23.03 -7.22 3.23
C LYS A 48 23.36 -7.29 4.73
N LYS A 49 24.18 -8.25 5.12
CA LYS A 49 24.68 -8.34 6.49
C LYS A 49 25.51 -7.10 6.83
N GLY A 50 25.17 -6.42 7.90
CA GLY A 50 25.84 -5.19 8.33
C GLY A 50 25.09 -4.53 9.48
N GLU A 51 25.43 -3.29 9.76
CA GLU A 51 24.77 -2.47 10.76
C GLU A 51 23.32 -2.14 10.34
N ARG A 52 22.49 -1.79 11.31
CA ARG A 52 21.09 -1.37 11.09
C ARG A 52 21.05 -0.02 10.36
N LYS A 53 20.94 -0.08 9.04
CA LYS A 53 20.96 1.09 8.17
C LYS A 53 20.00 0.92 7.00
N VAL A 54 19.30 2.00 6.65
CA VAL A 54 18.37 2.02 5.50
C VAL A 54 18.80 3.11 4.52
N THR A 55 18.77 2.77 3.23
CA THR A 55 19.08 3.68 2.12
C THR A 55 17.99 3.58 1.05
N TYR A 56 17.59 4.71 0.49
CA TYR A 56 16.56 4.80 -0.54
C TYR A 56 17.14 5.37 -1.83
N GLU A 57 16.82 4.71 -2.94
CA GLU A 57 17.20 5.08 -4.30
C GLU A 57 16.03 4.81 -5.27
N GLY A 58 16.24 4.96 -6.57
CA GLY A 58 15.23 4.65 -7.60
C GLY A 58 14.49 5.88 -8.10
N GLU A 59 13.30 5.67 -8.68
CA GLU A 59 12.50 6.73 -9.33
C GLU A 59 11.96 7.75 -8.32
N TYR A 60 11.61 7.28 -7.10
CA TYR A 60 11.07 8.11 -6.03
C TYR A 60 11.94 8.06 -4.78
N PRO A 61 13.14 8.67 -4.78
CA PRO A 61 14.01 8.66 -3.61
C PRO A 61 13.36 9.45 -2.48
N ILE A 62 13.17 8.80 -1.34
CA ILE A 62 12.59 9.40 -0.12
C ILE A 62 13.65 9.49 0.97
N LYS A 63 13.43 10.38 1.93
CA LYS A 63 14.27 10.51 3.13
C LYS A 63 13.35 10.63 4.36
N PRO A 64 12.72 9.53 4.80
CA PRO A 64 11.90 9.57 6.01
C PRO A 64 12.77 9.87 7.24
N SER A 65 12.18 10.49 8.26
CA SER A 65 12.82 10.54 9.58
C SER A 65 12.93 9.12 10.16
N ALA A 66 13.79 8.93 11.16
CA ALA A 66 13.98 7.61 11.78
C ALA A 66 12.68 7.06 12.41
N GLU A 67 11.81 7.96 12.90
CA GLU A 67 10.53 7.62 13.50
C GLU A 67 9.48 7.21 12.45
N GLU A 68 9.57 7.79 11.24
CA GLU A 68 8.65 7.53 10.12
C GLU A 68 9.09 6.37 9.24
N ASP A 69 10.38 5.97 9.32
CA ASP A 69 10.94 4.89 8.51
C ASP A 69 10.41 3.52 8.96
N LEU A 70 9.43 3.00 8.21
CA LEU A 70 8.80 1.72 8.53
C LEU A 70 9.76 0.52 8.40
N ILE A 71 10.81 0.61 7.57
CA ILE A 71 11.83 -0.43 7.46
C ILE A 71 12.70 -0.43 8.71
N LEU A 72 13.17 0.74 9.13
CA LEU A 72 13.96 0.87 10.36
C LEU A 72 13.14 0.39 11.57
N ARG A 73 11.86 0.76 11.62
CA ARG A 73 10.93 0.27 12.65
C ARG A 73 10.73 -1.25 12.59
N ALA A 74 10.67 -1.85 11.41
CA ALA A 74 10.56 -3.31 11.26
C ALA A 74 11.85 -4.03 11.70
N LEU A 75 13.02 -3.51 11.38
CA LEU A 75 14.30 -4.03 11.88
C LEU A 75 14.40 -3.92 13.40
N ASN A 76 13.99 -2.78 13.97
CA ASN A 76 13.94 -2.58 15.44
C ASN A 76 12.93 -3.54 16.10
N PHE A 77 11.77 -3.74 15.49
CA PHE A 77 10.72 -4.64 15.97
C PHE A 77 11.19 -6.10 16.03
N LEU A 78 12.06 -6.50 15.09
CA LEU A 78 12.66 -7.84 15.04
C LEU A 78 13.95 -7.95 15.84
N ASP A 79 14.52 -6.83 16.30
CA ASP A 79 15.86 -6.71 16.87
C ASP A 79 16.96 -7.32 15.97
N ILE A 80 16.96 -6.92 14.70
CA ILE A 80 17.89 -7.41 13.69
C ILE A 80 18.73 -6.29 13.11
N ASP A 81 20.05 -6.56 12.98
CA ASP A 81 20.99 -5.71 12.29
C ASP A 81 21.15 -6.15 10.83
N SER A 82 20.84 -5.24 9.92
CA SER A 82 20.96 -5.45 8.46
C SER A 82 21.10 -4.10 7.75
N GLU A 83 21.97 -4.05 6.74
CA GLU A 83 21.93 -2.97 5.75
C GLU A 83 20.79 -3.26 4.77
N VAL A 84 19.89 -2.30 4.61
CA VAL A 84 18.77 -2.40 3.68
C VAL A 84 18.82 -1.27 2.67
N THR A 85 18.80 -1.59 1.38
CA THR A 85 18.66 -0.62 0.30
C THR A 85 17.34 -0.85 -0.41
N VAL A 86 16.58 0.21 -0.62
CA VAL A 86 15.29 0.17 -1.32
C VAL A 86 15.37 0.94 -2.61
N SER A 87 15.12 0.26 -3.72
CA SER A 87 14.87 0.90 -5.02
C SER A 87 13.39 1.18 -5.15
N LYS A 88 13.02 2.47 -5.09
CA LYS A 88 11.64 2.94 -5.08
C LYS A 88 11.11 3.16 -6.49
N SER A 89 10.03 2.45 -6.83
CA SER A 89 9.24 2.60 -8.05
C SER A 89 7.75 2.82 -7.77
N ILE A 90 7.30 2.60 -6.53
CA ILE A 90 5.94 2.90 -6.10
C ILE A 90 5.87 4.39 -5.72
N PRO A 91 4.97 5.19 -6.33
CA PRO A 91 4.78 6.59 -5.98
C PRO A 91 4.47 6.77 -4.49
N PRO A 92 5.18 7.67 -3.78
CA PRO A 92 4.94 7.91 -2.36
C PRO A 92 3.62 8.66 -2.15
N LYS A 93 2.99 8.46 -0.97
CA LYS A 93 1.75 9.15 -0.54
C LYS A 93 0.54 8.94 -1.47
N GLY A 94 0.61 7.96 -2.39
CA GLY A 94 -0.47 7.63 -3.32
C GLY A 94 -1.55 6.67 -2.78
N GLY A 95 -1.49 6.25 -1.52
CA GLY A 95 -2.42 5.24 -0.98
C GLY A 95 -2.12 3.80 -1.44
N LEU A 96 -0.97 3.58 -2.11
CA LEU A 96 -0.56 2.28 -2.67
C LEU A 96 0.25 1.41 -1.69
N GLY A 97 0.45 1.85 -0.47
CA GLY A 97 1.06 1.07 0.61
C GLY A 97 2.56 0.78 0.45
N GLY A 98 3.31 1.55 -0.36
CA GLY A 98 4.72 1.27 -0.65
C GLY A 98 5.61 1.16 0.59
N GLY A 99 5.49 2.07 1.55
CA GLY A 99 6.24 2.01 2.82
C GLY A 99 5.87 0.78 3.66
N SER A 100 4.58 0.46 3.78
CA SER A 100 4.09 -0.73 4.48
C SER A 100 4.51 -2.02 3.78
N GLY A 101 4.53 -2.02 2.45
CA GLY A 101 5.05 -3.12 1.63
C GLY A 101 6.53 -3.37 1.90
N ASN A 102 7.34 -2.30 1.96
CA ASN A 102 8.77 -2.41 2.24
C ASN A 102 9.03 -2.96 3.65
N ALA A 103 8.30 -2.50 4.67
CA ALA A 103 8.36 -3.07 6.02
C ALA A 103 7.91 -4.55 6.04
N ALA A 104 6.85 -4.88 5.32
CA ALA A 104 6.39 -6.26 5.18
C ALA A 104 7.41 -7.15 4.45
N ALA A 105 8.16 -6.62 3.47
CA ALA A 105 9.26 -7.34 2.83
C ALA A 105 10.37 -7.69 3.84
N VAL A 106 10.70 -6.79 4.78
CA VAL A 106 11.60 -7.09 5.92
C VAL A 106 11.04 -8.25 6.73
N LEU A 107 9.77 -8.16 7.16
CA LEU A 107 9.14 -9.19 7.98
C LEU A 107 9.11 -10.55 7.26
N ARG A 108 8.77 -10.59 5.98
CA ARG A 108 8.78 -11.82 5.15
C ARG A 108 10.19 -12.42 5.07
N TYR A 109 11.18 -11.60 4.76
CA TYR A 109 12.58 -12.03 4.61
C TYR A 109 13.12 -12.72 5.87
N PHE A 110 12.77 -12.20 7.05
CA PHE A 110 13.16 -12.79 8.33
C PHE A 110 12.12 -13.79 8.89
N GLY A 111 11.14 -14.20 8.10
CA GLY A 111 10.20 -15.29 8.43
C GLY A 111 9.14 -14.93 9.48
N TYR A 112 8.86 -13.65 9.70
CA TYR A 112 7.86 -13.20 10.67
C TYR A 112 6.42 -13.38 10.14
N LYS A 113 5.52 -13.95 10.96
CA LYS A 113 4.16 -14.35 10.52
C LYS A 113 3.02 -13.83 11.41
N ASP A 114 3.28 -13.20 12.55
CA ASP A 114 2.23 -12.73 13.48
C ASP A 114 1.62 -11.41 12.98
N LEU A 115 0.52 -11.52 12.22
CA LEU A 115 -0.19 -10.38 11.63
C LEU A 115 -0.76 -9.43 12.70
N LYS A 116 -1.26 -9.99 13.83
CA LYS A 116 -1.84 -9.19 14.92
C LYS A 116 -0.83 -8.27 15.60
N LYS A 117 0.44 -8.67 15.61
CA LYS A 117 1.51 -7.80 16.11
C LYS A 117 2.08 -6.89 15.02
N ALA A 118 2.09 -7.34 13.76
CA ALA A 118 2.61 -6.57 12.64
C ALA A 118 1.84 -5.27 12.38
N VAL A 119 0.54 -5.21 12.72
CA VAL A 119 -0.29 -4.00 12.60
C VAL A 119 0.26 -2.79 13.39
N LYS A 120 1.07 -3.03 14.43
CA LYS A 120 1.76 -1.97 15.20
C LYS A 120 2.77 -1.17 14.37
N LEU A 121 3.27 -1.75 13.28
CA LEU A 121 4.13 -1.06 12.34
C LEU A 121 3.34 -0.18 11.36
N GLY A 122 2.13 -0.62 11.00
CA GLY A 122 1.21 0.10 10.11
C GLY A 122 0.03 -0.79 9.70
N ALA A 123 -1.13 -0.18 9.48
CA ALA A 123 -2.39 -0.87 9.18
C ALA A 123 -2.33 -1.77 7.92
N ASP A 124 -1.54 -1.37 6.91
CA ASP A 124 -1.39 -2.14 5.66
C ASP A 124 -0.29 -3.22 5.74
N VAL A 125 0.53 -3.25 6.81
CA VAL A 125 1.64 -4.21 6.94
C VAL A 125 1.16 -5.65 6.97
N PRO A 126 0.10 -6.02 7.74
CA PRO A 126 -0.40 -7.40 7.78
C PRO A 126 -0.85 -7.91 6.40
N PHE A 127 -1.58 -7.10 5.63
CA PHE A 127 -1.96 -7.43 4.26
C PHE A 127 -0.72 -7.66 3.38
N ASN A 128 0.27 -6.75 3.44
CA ASN A 128 1.49 -6.84 2.63
C ASN A 128 2.42 -8.01 3.05
N ILE A 129 2.25 -8.62 4.22
CA ILE A 129 2.91 -9.88 4.58
C ILE A 129 2.30 -11.05 3.80
N LYS A 130 0.97 -11.08 3.65
CA LYS A 130 0.25 -12.16 2.95
C LYS A 130 0.26 -11.98 1.44
N GLY A 131 -0.03 -10.78 0.98
CA GLY A 131 -0.23 -10.48 -0.43
C GLY A 131 -1.52 -11.10 -0.99
N GLY A 132 -1.63 -11.12 -2.32
CA GLY A 132 -2.77 -11.68 -3.03
C GLY A 132 -4.01 -10.80 -2.96
N ARG A 133 -5.19 -11.45 -2.90
CA ARG A 133 -6.50 -10.82 -2.73
C ARG A 133 -7.07 -11.20 -1.36
N SER A 134 -7.49 -10.23 -0.58
CA SER A 134 -7.99 -10.47 0.77
C SER A 134 -9.11 -9.51 1.17
N LEU A 135 -9.99 -9.98 2.06
CA LEU A 135 -10.82 -9.11 2.88
C LEU A 135 -10.03 -8.71 4.12
N VAL A 136 -9.86 -7.41 4.33
CA VAL A 136 -9.09 -6.84 5.43
C VAL A 136 -10.04 -6.17 6.41
N GLY A 137 -9.99 -6.58 7.65
CA GLY A 137 -10.86 -6.09 8.72
C GLY A 137 -10.11 -5.66 9.97
N GLY A 138 -10.87 -5.26 11.00
CA GLY A 138 -10.30 -4.66 12.19
C GLY A 138 -9.73 -3.28 11.90
N ILE A 139 -8.51 -3.01 12.38
CA ILE A 139 -7.74 -1.82 12.00
C ILE A 139 -6.68 -2.15 10.93
N GLY A 140 -6.78 -3.35 10.28
CA GLY A 140 -5.85 -3.89 9.28
C GLY A 140 -5.24 -5.25 9.65
N GLU A 141 -5.43 -5.73 10.88
CA GLU A 141 -4.82 -6.97 11.40
C GLU A 141 -5.54 -8.25 10.99
N ASN A 142 -6.82 -8.17 10.63
CA ASN A 142 -7.60 -9.31 10.19
C ASN A 142 -7.49 -9.42 8.66
N VAL A 143 -6.70 -10.35 8.18
CA VAL A 143 -6.47 -10.57 6.75
C VAL A 143 -7.02 -11.94 6.37
N GLU A 144 -8.18 -11.96 5.73
CA GLU A 144 -8.88 -13.16 5.27
C GLU A 144 -8.64 -13.33 3.76
N PRO A 145 -7.88 -14.36 3.33
CA PRO A 145 -7.59 -14.58 1.93
C PRO A 145 -8.85 -14.86 1.12
N LEU A 146 -8.92 -14.28 -0.06
CA LEU A 146 -9.95 -14.53 -1.07
C LEU A 146 -9.33 -15.23 -2.28
N ALA A 147 -10.15 -15.96 -3.04
CA ALA A 147 -9.70 -16.60 -4.26
C ALA A 147 -9.03 -15.58 -5.21
N TYR A 148 -7.87 -15.95 -5.75
CA TYR A 148 -7.17 -15.14 -6.73
C TYR A 148 -8.07 -14.85 -7.94
N LYS A 149 -8.02 -13.61 -8.40
CA LYS A 149 -8.67 -13.18 -9.65
C LYS A 149 -7.67 -12.34 -10.41
N GLU A 150 -7.34 -12.80 -11.60
CA GLU A 150 -6.53 -12.00 -12.52
C GLU A 150 -7.33 -10.79 -12.98
N LYS A 151 -6.79 -9.60 -12.71
CA LYS A 151 -7.38 -8.31 -13.08
C LYS A 151 -6.26 -7.38 -13.52
N THR A 152 -6.59 -6.49 -14.43
CA THR A 152 -5.71 -5.38 -14.83
C THR A 152 -6.37 -4.08 -14.43
N PHE A 153 -5.55 -3.14 -13.98
CA PHE A 153 -5.97 -1.81 -13.57
C PHE A 153 -5.16 -0.75 -14.30
N THR A 154 -5.80 0.38 -14.57
CA THR A 154 -5.13 1.61 -14.95
C THR A 154 -5.25 2.60 -13.81
N LEU A 155 -4.10 3.09 -13.34
CA LEU A 155 -3.98 3.99 -12.21
C LEU A 155 -3.48 5.35 -12.65
N LEU A 156 -3.93 6.38 -11.95
CA LEU A 156 -3.41 7.74 -12.06
C LEU A 156 -3.08 8.23 -10.65
N THR A 157 -1.79 8.41 -10.36
CA THR A 157 -1.31 8.88 -9.06
C THR A 157 -0.91 10.35 -9.18
N PRO A 158 -1.60 11.26 -8.49
CA PRO A 158 -1.20 12.66 -8.40
C PRO A 158 0.17 12.84 -7.73
N ASP A 159 0.89 13.91 -8.08
CA ASP A 159 2.13 14.31 -7.40
C ASP A 159 1.88 14.83 -5.97
N VAL A 160 0.61 15.06 -5.63
CA VAL A 160 0.13 15.49 -4.31
C VAL A 160 -0.39 14.31 -3.51
N GLY A 161 -0.05 14.24 -2.22
CA GLY A 161 -0.46 13.16 -1.33
C GLY A 161 -1.58 13.56 -0.38
N CYS A 162 -2.49 12.63 -0.09
CA CYS A 162 -3.46 12.77 0.99
C CYS A 162 -2.88 12.29 2.32
N SER A 163 -3.08 13.08 3.37
CA SER A 163 -2.85 12.64 4.74
C SER A 163 -3.99 11.71 5.17
N THR A 164 -3.69 10.43 5.37
CA THR A 164 -4.68 9.45 5.86
C THR A 164 -5.37 9.93 7.13
N ILE A 165 -4.61 10.51 8.07
CA ILE A 165 -5.14 11.02 9.34
C ILE A 165 -6.15 12.15 9.10
N GLU A 166 -5.84 13.09 8.21
CA GLU A 166 -6.74 14.22 7.89
C GLU A 166 -8.00 13.74 7.17
N VAL A 167 -7.88 12.76 6.28
CA VAL A 167 -9.04 12.19 5.57
C VAL A 167 -9.99 11.48 6.55
N TYR A 168 -9.50 10.67 7.49
CA TYR A 168 -10.34 10.03 8.50
C TYR A 168 -10.99 11.07 9.45
N LYS A 169 -10.24 12.09 9.90
CA LYS A 169 -10.80 13.19 10.69
C LYS A 169 -11.89 13.93 9.93
N LYS A 170 -11.69 14.16 8.63
CA LYS A 170 -12.70 14.82 7.80
C LYS A 170 -13.93 13.94 7.64
N TRP A 171 -13.78 12.63 7.47
CA TRP A 171 -14.89 11.69 7.42
C TRP A 171 -15.75 11.74 8.69
N ASP A 172 -15.11 11.76 9.87
CA ASP A 172 -15.80 11.94 11.16
C ASP A 172 -16.57 13.27 11.21
N GLN A 173 -15.95 14.38 10.78
CA GLN A 173 -16.58 15.71 10.74
C GLN A 173 -17.81 15.77 9.82
N LEU A 174 -17.82 14.94 8.77
CA LEU A 174 -18.94 14.82 7.83
C LEU A 174 -20.08 13.93 8.36
N GLY A 175 -19.96 13.39 9.57
CA GLY A 175 -20.96 12.50 10.15
C GLY A 175 -20.89 11.07 9.63
N GLY A 176 -19.76 10.64 9.07
CA GLY A 176 -19.54 9.27 8.65
C GLY A 176 -20.29 8.86 7.37
N PRO A 177 -20.16 9.60 6.25
CA PRO A 177 -20.92 9.31 5.04
C PRO A 177 -20.52 7.96 4.42
N LYS A 178 -21.49 7.28 3.82
CA LYS A 178 -21.28 6.10 2.99
C LYS A 178 -20.89 6.52 1.58
N GLY A 179 -19.79 5.95 1.06
CA GLY A 179 -19.33 6.22 -0.29
C GLY A 179 -20.10 5.44 -1.35
N GLU A 180 -20.58 6.10 -2.39
CA GLU A 180 -21.35 5.48 -3.48
C GLU A 180 -20.50 4.52 -4.33
N ASN A 181 -19.19 4.80 -4.49
CA ASN A 181 -18.25 3.99 -5.28
C ASN A 181 -17.59 2.83 -4.50
N GLY A 182 -18.11 2.49 -3.31
CA GLY A 182 -17.53 1.43 -2.47
C GLY A 182 -16.38 1.91 -1.57
N ASN A 183 -16.09 3.22 -1.54
CA ASN A 183 -15.08 3.80 -0.65
C ASN A 183 -15.68 4.93 0.18
N ASP A 184 -15.85 4.70 1.48
CA ASP A 184 -16.45 5.66 2.41
C ASP A 184 -15.58 6.91 2.61
N LEU A 185 -14.28 6.86 2.30
CA LEU A 185 -13.35 7.98 2.45
C LEU A 185 -13.32 8.93 1.24
N GLU A 186 -13.90 8.57 0.10
CA GLU A 186 -13.79 9.35 -1.15
C GLU A 186 -14.26 10.80 -0.98
N GLN A 187 -15.44 11.01 -0.38
CA GLN A 187 -15.98 12.35 -0.15
C GLN A 187 -15.09 13.18 0.78
N ALA A 188 -14.57 12.56 1.85
CA ALA A 188 -13.68 13.22 2.78
C ALA A 188 -12.34 13.59 2.13
N ALA A 189 -11.77 12.70 1.31
CA ALA A 189 -10.53 12.95 0.58
C ALA A 189 -10.66 14.13 -0.39
N LEU A 190 -11.77 14.21 -1.13
CA LEU A 190 -12.08 15.34 -2.02
C LEU A 190 -12.28 16.65 -1.28
N GLN A 191 -12.69 16.63 0.00
CA GLN A 191 -12.78 17.85 0.81
C GLN A 191 -11.43 18.25 1.43
N VAL A 192 -10.58 17.28 1.78
CA VAL A 192 -9.21 17.54 2.26
C VAL A 192 -8.32 18.07 1.13
N LEU A 193 -8.48 17.51 -0.06
CA LEU A 193 -7.67 17.82 -1.23
C LEU A 193 -8.58 17.98 -2.46
N PRO A 194 -9.23 19.14 -2.66
CA PRO A 194 -10.22 19.35 -3.73
C PRO A 194 -9.68 19.12 -5.15
N GLU A 195 -8.37 19.34 -5.35
CA GLU A 195 -7.71 19.11 -6.64
C GLU A 195 -7.69 17.64 -7.07
N LEU A 196 -7.97 16.68 -6.16
CA LEU A 196 -8.14 15.27 -6.54
C LEU A 196 -9.22 15.06 -7.61
N SER A 197 -10.23 15.93 -7.66
CA SER A 197 -11.30 15.86 -8.67
C SER A 197 -10.76 15.97 -10.09
N GLN A 198 -9.75 16.81 -10.34
CA GLN A 198 -9.15 16.99 -11.65
C GLN A 198 -8.45 15.71 -12.14
N TRP A 199 -7.83 14.96 -11.22
CA TRP A 199 -7.17 13.71 -11.52
C TRP A 199 -8.18 12.59 -11.79
N ARG A 200 -9.28 12.55 -11.02
CA ARG A 200 -10.42 11.67 -11.30
C ARG A 200 -10.96 11.92 -12.70
N ASP A 201 -11.29 13.17 -13.01
CA ASP A 201 -11.89 13.55 -14.28
C ASP A 201 -10.95 13.28 -15.46
N LYS A 202 -9.63 13.48 -15.27
CA LYS A 202 -8.59 13.12 -16.26
C LYS A 202 -8.57 11.61 -16.55
N LEU A 203 -8.66 10.77 -15.51
CA LEU A 203 -8.69 9.31 -15.68
C LEU A 203 -10.01 8.87 -16.34
N GLU A 204 -11.14 9.46 -15.96
CA GLU A 204 -12.44 9.21 -16.58
C GLU A 204 -12.45 9.59 -18.06
N GLN A 205 -11.92 10.76 -18.43
CA GLN A 205 -11.80 11.19 -19.83
C GLN A 205 -10.93 10.23 -20.66
N HIS A 206 -9.82 9.73 -20.06
CA HIS A 206 -8.92 8.81 -20.75
C HIS A 206 -9.54 7.43 -21.00
N THR A 207 -10.34 6.94 -20.03
CA THR A 207 -10.80 5.54 -20.03
C THR A 207 -12.28 5.37 -20.38
N GLY A 208 -13.09 6.43 -20.25
CA GLY A 208 -14.56 6.36 -20.35
C GLY A 208 -15.23 5.64 -19.17
N LEU A 209 -14.48 5.31 -18.12
CA LEU A 209 -14.96 4.58 -16.95
C LEU A 209 -14.95 5.47 -15.71
N LYS A 210 -15.90 5.27 -14.79
CA LYS A 210 -15.95 5.99 -13.52
C LYS A 210 -14.80 5.54 -12.60
N PRO A 211 -13.82 6.41 -12.25
CA PRO A 211 -12.71 6.05 -11.41
C PRO A 211 -13.11 5.82 -9.96
N LYS A 212 -12.32 5.03 -9.24
CA LYS A 212 -12.40 4.81 -7.79
C LYS A 212 -11.14 5.31 -7.12
N LEU A 213 -11.30 5.85 -5.91
CA LEU A 213 -10.17 6.27 -5.08
C LEU A 213 -9.56 5.07 -4.34
N ALA A 214 -8.23 4.93 -4.34
CA ALA A 214 -7.51 3.89 -3.63
C ALA A 214 -7.34 4.22 -2.14
N GLY A 215 -8.21 3.69 -1.29
CA GLY A 215 -8.18 3.94 0.15
C GLY A 215 -8.42 5.42 0.48
N SER A 216 -7.54 6.04 1.26
CA SER A 216 -7.59 7.48 1.56
C SER A 216 -7.04 8.38 0.44
N GLY A 217 -6.60 7.79 -0.67
CA GLY A 217 -6.01 8.51 -1.80
C GLY A 217 -4.48 8.67 -1.64
N SER A 218 -3.86 9.33 -2.62
CA SER A 218 -4.41 10.17 -3.71
C SER A 218 -4.66 9.45 -5.04
N THR A 219 -4.27 8.18 -5.20
CA THR A 219 -4.38 7.43 -6.46
C THR A 219 -5.84 7.15 -6.82
N TRP A 220 -6.18 7.42 -8.08
CA TRP A 220 -7.40 6.98 -8.72
C TRP A 220 -7.14 5.77 -9.61
N PHE A 221 -8.11 4.88 -9.76
CA PHE A 221 -7.99 3.70 -10.62
C PHE A 221 -9.30 3.30 -11.28
N VAL A 222 -9.18 2.62 -12.40
CA VAL A 222 -10.25 1.87 -13.05
C VAL A 222 -9.78 0.44 -13.31
N GLU A 223 -10.72 -0.51 -13.38
CA GLU A 223 -10.43 -1.87 -13.86
C GLU A 223 -10.38 -1.85 -15.39
N GLY A 224 -9.29 -2.33 -15.96
CA GLY A 224 -9.05 -2.37 -17.40
C GLY A 224 -7.63 -1.93 -17.77
N TYR A 225 -7.26 -2.19 -19.03
CA TYR A 225 -5.96 -1.86 -19.61
C TYR A 225 -6.11 -0.67 -20.57
N PHE A 226 -5.75 0.51 -20.11
CA PHE A 226 -5.81 1.77 -20.87
C PHE A 226 -4.44 2.47 -20.77
N PRO A 227 -3.44 2.00 -21.56
CA PRO A 227 -2.10 2.58 -21.51
C PRO A 227 -2.10 4.02 -22.02
N GLY A 228 -1.24 4.87 -21.44
CA GLY A 228 -1.08 6.26 -21.85
C GLY A 228 0.00 6.96 -21.04
N HIS A 229 0.46 8.10 -21.54
CA HIS A 229 1.49 8.88 -20.85
C HIS A 229 0.96 9.41 -19.51
N GLY A 230 1.67 9.09 -18.42
CA GLY A 230 1.31 9.48 -17.05
C GLY A 230 0.29 8.56 -16.38
N PHE A 231 -0.10 7.45 -17.03
CA PHE A 231 -0.91 6.40 -16.43
C PHE A 231 -0.06 5.15 -16.16
N ILE A 232 -0.32 4.50 -15.04
CA ILE A 232 0.33 3.25 -14.66
C ILE A 232 -0.66 2.12 -14.93
N THR A 233 -0.25 1.11 -15.69
CA THR A 233 -1.02 -0.12 -15.83
C THR A 233 -0.41 -1.21 -14.95
N ALA A 234 -1.23 -1.91 -14.18
CA ALA A 234 -0.78 -2.94 -13.26
C ALA A 234 -1.76 -4.12 -13.24
N ARG A 235 -1.23 -5.32 -12.98
CA ARG A 235 -2.01 -6.56 -12.83
C ARG A 235 -1.95 -7.07 -11.41
N THR A 236 -2.99 -7.80 -11.01
CA THR A 236 -2.99 -8.49 -9.71
C THR A 236 -1.90 -9.55 -9.66
N LEU A 237 -1.34 -9.72 -8.46
CA LEU A 237 -0.44 -10.82 -8.11
C LEU A 237 -1.14 -11.79 -7.15
N PRO A 238 -0.85 -13.11 -7.21
CA PRO A 238 -1.31 -14.08 -6.22
C PRO A 238 -0.66 -13.83 -4.84
N ALA A 239 -1.11 -14.56 -3.82
CA ALA A 239 -0.50 -14.50 -2.49
C ALA A 239 0.95 -15.01 -2.51
N PHE A 240 1.80 -14.52 -1.60
CA PHE A 240 3.23 -14.85 -1.63
C PHE A 240 3.54 -16.31 -1.36
N ASP A 241 2.68 -17.04 -0.67
CA ASP A 241 2.77 -18.49 -0.45
C ASP A 241 2.33 -19.32 -1.67
N GLU A 242 1.69 -18.69 -2.66
CA GLU A 242 1.28 -19.27 -3.94
C GLU A 242 2.29 -18.99 -5.07
N ILE A 243 3.28 -18.11 -4.84
CA ILE A 243 4.31 -17.73 -5.81
C ILE A 243 5.55 -18.61 -5.59
N SER A 244 6.09 -19.20 -6.65
CA SER A 244 7.32 -20.00 -6.52
C SER A 244 8.50 -19.11 -6.08
N PRO A 245 9.45 -19.64 -5.27
CA PRO A 245 10.62 -18.88 -4.82
C PRO A 245 11.51 -18.35 -5.96
N SER A 246 11.38 -18.88 -7.17
CA SER A 246 12.11 -18.43 -8.37
C SER A 246 11.46 -17.21 -9.05
N GLU A 247 10.22 -16.86 -8.69
CA GLU A 247 9.45 -15.74 -9.25
C GLU A 247 9.44 -14.50 -8.31
N LEU A 248 9.98 -14.66 -7.09
CA LEU A 248 10.19 -13.61 -6.09
C LEU A 248 11.60 -13.03 -6.16
#